data_11a9d151f4bf38371c163bd885c5aad6
#
_entry.id   11a9d151f4bf38371c163bd885c5aad6
#
_cell.length_a   1.000
_cell.length_b   1.000
_cell.length_c   1.000
_cell.angle_alpha   90.00
_cell.angle_beta   90.00
_cell.angle_gamma   90.00
#
_symmetry.space_group_name_H-M   'P 1'
#
loop_
_entity.id
_entity.type
_entity.pdbx_description
1 polymer ?
#
loop_
_entity_poly.entity_id
_entity_poly.type
_entity_poly.pdbx_seq_one_letter_code
_entity_poly.pdbx_strand_id
1 'polypeptide(L)'
;RKGAAATPSLREKIRKTAEKYDLPTQKSVRICKGIETPFLCGMVRPILVVPESMAETIDEKVLLHEMLHLKHHDVLVNFLLHLLQALNWFNPFVYWLCRIIRNDSEALCDQRALERLHGEEKREYGMLLLDMADSRCASRIGTTSMANGARNIKTRIGRIADFGRVP
;
A
#
# COMPACT_ATOMS: atom_id res chain seq x y z
N ARG A 1 -17.16 -3.81 -13.23
CA ARG A 1 -17.03 -2.56 -14.02
C ARG A 1 -15.61 -2.49 -14.54
N LYS A 2 -15.39 -2.43 -15.86
CA LYS A 2 -14.06 -2.27 -16.45
C LYS A 2 -13.57 -0.86 -16.14
N GLY A 3 -12.47 -0.72 -15.38
CA GLY A 3 -11.82 0.58 -15.12
C GLY A 3 -11.34 1.24 -16.41
N ALA A 4 -11.28 2.55 -16.44
CA ALA A 4 -10.73 3.31 -17.57
C ALA A 4 -9.21 3.06 -17.69
N ALA A 5 -8.67 3.21 -18.89
CA ALA A 5 -7.21 3.15 -19.07
C ALA A 5 -6.56 4.36 -18.39
N ALA A 6 -5.34 4.18 -17.89
CA ALA A 6 -4.57 5.26 -17.30
C ALA A 6 -4.30 6.39 -18.30
N THR A 7 -4.38 7.63 -17.84
CA THR A 7 -4.01 8.83 -18.63
C THR A 7 -2.53 8.80 -19.01
N PRO A 8 -2.12 9.42 -20.11
CA PRO A 8 -0.71 9.51 -20.49
C PRO A 8 0.15 10.17 -19.39
N SER A 9 -0.38 11.20 -18.72
CA SER A 9 0.25 11.90 -17.60
C SER A 9 0.54 10.95 -16.43
N LEU A 10 -0.45 10.16 -16.00
CA LEU A 10 -0.29 9.19 -14.91
C LEU A 10 0.75 8.12 -15.27
N ARG A 11 0.75 7.62 -16.49
CA ARG A 11 1.75 6.63 -16.94
C ARG A 11 3.16 7.19 -16.92
N GLU A 12 3.34 8.44 -17.35
CA GLU A 12 4.63 9.12 -17.33
C GLU A 12 5.13 9.34 -15.90
N LYS A 13 4.22 9.73 -14.98
CA LYS A 13 4.55 9.87 -13.55
C LYS A 13 5.00 8.54 -12.95
N ILE A 14 4.28 7.46 -13.23
CA ILE A 14 4.65 6.10 -12.79
C ILE A 14 6.01 5.68 -13.34
N ARG A 15 6.29 5.96 -14.62
CA ARG A 15 7.57 5.65 -15.25
C ARG A 15 8.72 6.41 -14.57
N LYS A 16 8.55 7.72 -14.35
CA LYS A 16 9.56 8.56 -13.68
C LYS A 16 9.83 8.09 -12.26
N THR A 17 8.78 7.76 -11.50
CA THR A 17 8.92 7.21 -10.14
C THR A 17 9.68 5.88 -10.17
N ALA A 18 9.35 4.99 -11.10
CA ALA A 18 10.06 3.72 -11.26
C ALA A 18 11.56 3.91 -11.55
N GLU A 19 11.89 4.83 -12.45
CA GLU A 19 13.27 5.15 -12.81
C GLU A 19 14.02 5.79 -11.64
N LYS A 20 13.40 6.76 -10.94
CA LYS A 20 14.01 7.46 -9.81
C LYS A 20 14.41 6.51 -8.67
N TYR A 21 13.59 5.50 -8.38
CA TYR A 21 13.78 4.61 -7.23
C TYR A 21 14.25 3.20 -7.61
N ASP A 22 14.66 2.97 -8.86
CA ASP A 22 15.08 1.66 -9.38
C ASP A 22 14.06 0.54 -9.06
N LEU A 23 12.83 0.77 -9.52
CA LEU A 23 11.71 -0.13 -9.31
C LEU A 23 11.15 -0.66 -10.64
N PRO A 24 10.50 -1.83 -10.64
CA PRO A 24 9.87 -2.36 -11.84
C PRO A 24 8.75 -1.44 -12.32
N THR A 25 8.79 -1.05 -13.58
CA THR A 25 7.75 -0.21 -14.18
C THR A 25 6.44 -0.97 -14.29
N GLN A 26 5.37 -0.44 -13.70
CA GLN A 26 4.05 -1.02 -13.81
C GLN A 26 3.40 -0.69 -15.15
N LYS A 27 3.25 -1.73 -16.00
CA LYS A 27 2.69 -1.60 -17.36
C LYS A 27 1.16 -1.56 -17.37
N SER A 28 0.52 -2.23 -16.41
CA SER A 28 -0.93 -2.36 -16.35
C SER A 28 -1.48 -1.46 -15.26
N VAL A 29 -2.07 -0.33 -15.66
CA VAL A 29 -2.69 0.65 -14.75
C VAL A 29 -4.12 0.89 -15.17
N ARG A 30 -5.03 0.95 -14.19
CA ARG A 30 -6.45 1.21 -14.37
C ARG A 30 -6.93 2.29 -13.43
N ILE A 31 -7.81 3.14 -13.92
CA ILE A 31 -8.50 4.15 -13.11
C ILE A 31 -9.90 3.65 -12.82
N CYS A 32 -10.31 3.64 -11.57
CA CYS A 32 -11.61 3.17 -11.12
C CYS A 32 -12.33 4.21 -10.26
N LYS A 33 -13.66 4.28 -10.42
CA LYS A 33 -14.56 5.07 -9.56
C LYS A 33 -14.97 4.29 -8.32
N GLY A 34 -15.19 4.99 -7.21
CA GLY A 34 -15.73 4.39 -5.99
C GLY A 34 -14.70 3.61 -5.18
N ILE A 35 -13.43 3.89 -5.36
CA ILE A 35 -12.34 3.48 -4.49
C ILE A 35 -11.65 4.72 -3.92
N GLU A 36 -11.09 4.62 -2.73
CA GLU A 36 -10.51 5.74 -1.99
C GLU A 36 -8.98 5.74 -2.02
N THR A 37 -8.38 4.56 -2.09
CA THR A 37 -6.92 4.41 -2.07
C THR A 37 -6.46 3.55 -3.24
N PRO A 38 -5.28 3.82 -3.81
CA PRO A 38 -4.68 2.95 -4.80
C PRO A 38 -4.37 1.58 -4.18
N PHE A 39 -4.32 0.55 -5.02
CA PHE A 39 -3.93 -0.80 -4.61
C PHE A 39 -3.50 -1.63 -5.81
N LEU A 40 -2.76 -2.70 -5.54
CA LEU A 40 -2.39 -3.72 -6.50
C LEU A 40 -3.37 -4.89 -6.49
N CYS A 41 -3.75 -5.38 -7.66
CA CYS A 41 -4.53 -6.60 -7.81
C CYS A 41 -4.00 -7.47 -8.96
N GLY A 42 -4.28 -8.78 -8.88
CA GLY A 42 -3.82 -9.75 -9.88
C GLY A 42 -2.51 -10.43 -9.49
N MET A 43 -2.53 -11.76 -9.43
CA MET A 43 -1.42 -12.59 -8.93
C MET A 43 -0.29 -12.74 -9.97
N VAL A 44 -0.64 -13.05 -11.22
CA VAL A 44 0.34 -13.33 -12.30
C VAL A 44 0.73 -12.07 -13.07
N ARG A 45 -0.22 -11.19 -13.25
CA ARG A 45 -0.05 -9.89 -13.93
C ARG A 45 -0.67 -8.80 -13.06
N PRO A 46 0.06 -8.32 -12.08
CA PRO A 46 -0.47 -7.31 -11.17
C PRO A 46 -0.86 -6.05 -11.94
N ILE A 47 -2.00 -5.49 -11.57
CA ILE A 47 -2.57 -4.26 -12.11
C ILE A 47 -2.61 -3.24 -10.98
N LEU A 48 -2.02 -2.07 -11.20
CA LEU A 48 -2.18 -0.95 -10.30
C LEU A 48 -3.54 -0.28 -10.57
N VAL A 49 -4.37 -0.26 -9.56
CA VAL A 49 -5.67 0.42 -9.60
C VAL A 49 -5.55 1.72 -8.84
N VAL A 50 -5.86 2.82 -9.51
CA VAL A 50 -5.79 4.18 -8.96
C VAL A 50 -7.20 4.76 -8.89
N PRO A 51 -7.59 5.41 -7.77
CA PRO A 51 -8.84 6.16 -7.68
C PRO A 51 -8.92 7.26 -8.74
N GLU A 52 -10.11 7.48 -9.32
CA GLU A 52 -10.31 8.58 -10.27
C GLU A 52 -10.02 9.94 -9.63
N SER A 53 -10.39 10.12 -8.35
CA SER A 53 -10.12 11.33 -7.58
C SER A 53 -8.64 11.65 -7.41
N MET A 54 -7.77 10.64 -7.46
CA MET A 54 -6.33 10.77 -7.27
C MET A 54 -5.52 10.64 -8.56
N ALA A 55 -6.17 10.34 -9.70
CA ALA A 55 -5.46 9.97 -10.93
C ALA A 55 -4.50 11.05 -11.46
N GLU A 56 -4.78 12.33 -11.22
CA GLU A 56 -3.95 13.46 -11.64
C GLU A 56 -3.05 13.97 -10.51
N THR A 57 -3.51 13.86 -9.25
CA THR A 57 -2.85 14.44 -8.07
C THR A 57 -2.05 13.44 -7.25
N ILE A 58 -2.07 12.15 -7.60
CA ILE A 58 -1.40 11.09 -6.83
C ILE A 58 0.04 11.44 -6.47
N ASP A 59 0.38 11.34 -5.21
CA ASP A 59 1.72 11.64 -4.73
C ASP A 59 2.73 10.57 -5.18
N GLU A 60 3.96 10.98 -5.48
CA GLU A 60 5.06 10.10 -5.87
C GLU A 60 5.36 9.06 -4.78
N LYS A 61 5.22 9.43 -3.51
CA LYS A 61 5.48 8.56 -2.36
C LYS A 61 4.44 7.44 -2.24
N VAL A 62 3.17 7.71 -2.64
CA VAL A 62 2.14 6.67 -2.75
C VAL A 62 2.50 5.67 -3.85
N LEU A 63 2.94 6.18 -5.00
CA LEU A 63 3.39 5.32 -6.10
C LEU A 63 4.61 4.49 -5.69
N LEU A 64 5.56 5.08 -4.98
CA LEU A 64 6.72 4.38 -4.42
C LEU A 64 6.27 3.20 -3.54
N HIS A 65 5.35 3.43 -2.62
CA HIS A 65 4.82 2.40 -1.73
C HIS A 65 4.16 1.24 -2.50
N GLU A 66 3.26 1.55 -3.44
CA GLU A 66 2.58 0.54 -4.26
C GLU A 66 3.57 -0.25 -5.15
N MET A 67 4.60 0.42 -5.68
CA MET A 67 5.63 -0.24 -6.48
C MET A 67 6.55 -1.14 -5.66
N LEU A 68 6.76 -0.83 -4.38
CA LEU A 68 7.49 -1.72 -3.47
C LEU A 68 6.71 -3.03 -3.22
N HIS A 69 5.40 -2.97 -3.04
CA HIS A 69 4.55 -4.16 -2.98
C HIS A 69 4.63 -4.99 -4.27
N LEU A 70 4.72 -4.32 -5.43
CA LEU A 70 4.91 -5.00 -6.70
C LEU A 70 6.27 -5.73 -6.76
N LYS A 71 7.35 -5.05 -6.36
CA LYS A 71 8.72 -5.61 -6.36
C LYS A 71 8.85 -6.83 -5.46
N HIS A 72 8.14 -6.84 -4.35
CA HIS A 72 8.21 -7.91 -3.34
C HIS A 72 7.13 -8.99 -3.49
N HIS A 73 6.31 -8.91 -4.55
CA HIS A 73 5.26 -9.88 -4.82
C HIS A 73 4.24 -10.05 -3.67
N ASP A 74 3.95 -8.99 -2.93
CA ASP A 74 3.08 -9.02 -1.76
C ASP A 74 1.65 -9.48 -2.09
N VAL A 75 1.19 -9.26 -3.33
CA VAL A 75 -0.10 -9.77 -3.82
C VAL A 75 -0.11 -11.31 -3.82
N LEU A 76 1.01 -11.94 -4.22
CA LEU A 76 1.15 -13.40 -4.20
C LEU A 76 1.20 -13.91 -2.75
N VAL A 77 1.98 -13.25 -1.89
CA VAL A 77 2.05 -13.59 -0.46
C VAL A 77 0.67 -13.53 0.17
N ASN A 78 -0.07 -12.45 -0.05
CA ASN A 78 -1.43 -12.30 0.47
C ASN A 78 -2.38 -13.38 -0.05
N PHE A 79 -2.27 -13.77 -1.31
CA PHE A 79 -3.04 -14.90 -1.87
C PHE A 79 -2.74 -16.21 -1.15
N LEU A 80 -1.46 -16.53 -0.94
CA LEU A 80 -1.04 -17.72 -0.22
C LEU A 80 -1.53 -17.73 1.24
N LEU A 81 -1.51 -16.57 1.91
CA LEU A 81 -2.07 -16.42 3.25
C LEU A 81 -3.58 -16.68 3.28
N HIS A 82 -4.33 -16.22 2.27
CA HIS A 82 -5.75 -16.52 2.16
C HIS A 82 -6.02 -18.00 1.89
N LEU A 83 -5.20 -18.64 1.05
CA LEU A 83 -5.29 -20.08 0.81
C LEU A 83 -5.00 -20.87 2.09
N LEU A 84 -3.98 -20.49 2.86
CA LEU A 84 -3.67 -21.08 4.15
C LEU A 84 -4.84 -20.92 5.14
N GLN A 85 -5.47 -19.76 5.19
CA GLN A 85 -6.66 -19.51 6.01
C GLN A 85 -7.84 -20.36 5.57
N ALA A 86 -8.07 -20.52 4.26
CA ALA A 86 -9.14 -21.34 3.73
C ALA A 86 -8.96 -22.83 4.06
N LEU A 87 -7.73 -23.35 3.96
CA LEU A 87 -7.41 -24.74 4.33
C LEU A 87 -7.50 -24.99 5.83
N ASN A 88 -7.26 -23.96 6.65
CA ASN A 88 -7.27 -24.04 8.11
C ASN A 88 -8.39 -23.17 8.71
N TRP A 89 -9.54 -23.12 8.05
CA TRP A 89 -10.66 -22.25 8.42
C TRP A 89 -11.14 -22.40 9.87
N PHE A 90 -10.94 -23.57 10.48
CA PHE A 90 -11.33 -23.90 11.85
C PHE A 90 -10.29 -23.49 12.90
N ASN A 91 -9.07 -23.07 12.49
CA ASN A 91 -7.97 -22.79 13.42
C ASN A 91 -7.77 -21.27 13.61
N PRO A 92 -8.16 -20.67 14.74
CA PRO A 92 -8.05 -19.25 15.00
C PRO A 92 -6.58 -18.77 15.07
N PHE A 93 -5.65 -19.66 15.42
CA PHE A 93 -4.22 -19.33 15.48
C PHE A 93 -3.67 -18.98 14.10
N VAL A 94 -4.13 -19.66 13.04
CA VAL A 94 -3.72 -19.35 11.67
C VAL A 94 -4.17 -17.95 11.26
N TYR A 95 -5.37 -17.52 11.65
CA TYR A 95 -5.84 -16.16 11.38
C TYR A 95 -4.99 -15.10 12.09
N TRP A 96 -4.64 -15.37 13.35
CA TRP A 96 -3.75 -14.49 14.11
C TRP A 96 -2.36 -14.40 13.48
N LEU A 97 -1.77 -15.53 13.10
CA LEU A 97 -0.46 -15.59 12.42
C LEU A 97 -0.48 -14.84 11.08
N CYS A 98 -1.48 -15.09 10.23
CA CYS A 98 -1.61 -14.39 8.96
C CYS A 98 -1.76 -12.86 9.12
N ARG A 99 -2.40 -12.44 10.21
CA ARG A 99 -2.51 -11.02 10.54
C ARG A 99 -1.16 -10.41 10.91
N ILE A 100 -0.34 -11.12 11.69
CA ILE A 100 1.02 -10.66 12.03
C ILE A 100 1.85 -10.53 10.76
N ILE A 101 1.85 -11.54 9.90
CA ILE A 101 2.61 -11.53 8.65
C ILE A 101 2.22 -10.35 7.76
N ARG A 102 0.91 -10.05 7.61
CA ARG A 102 0.45 -8.88 6.84
C ARG A 102 0.93 -7.56 7.45
N ASN A 103 0.87 -7.43 8.78
CA ASN A 103 1.33 -6.23 9.46
C ASN A 103 2.85 -6.04 9.31
N ASP A 104 3.62 -7.11 9.33
CA ASP A 104 5.07 -7.05 9.14
C ASP A 104 5.44 -6.76 7.68
N SER A 105 4.68 -7.30 6.70
CA SER A 105 4.84 -6.95 5.29
C SER A 105 4.64 -5.45 5.05
N GLU A 106 3.58 -4.87 5.60
CA GLU A 106 3.34 -3.42 5.55
C GLU A 106 4.49 -2.62 6.19
N ALA A 107 4.95 -3.03 7.38
CA ALA A 107 6.04 -2.36 8.08
C ALA A 107 7.36 -2.43 7.29
N LEU A 108 7.66 -3.55 6.66
CA LEU A 108 8.82 -3.71 5.79
C LEU A 108 8.71 -2.85 4.51
N CYS A 109 7.51 -2.74 3.94
CA CYS A 109 7.27 -1.86 2.80
C CYS A 109 7.53 -0.39 3.18
N ASP A 110 7.03 0.05 4.34
CA ASP A 110 7.28 1.40 4.85
C ASP A 110 8.77 1.66 5.11
N GLN A 111 9.46 0.72 5.74
CA GLN A 111 10.89 0.84 5.99
C GLN A 111 11.68 1.00 4.68
N ARG A 112 11.38 0.18 3.68
CA ARG A 112 12.04 0.25 2.37
C ARG A 112 11.73 1.54 1.62
N ALA A 113 10.53 2.10 1.80
CA ALA A 113 10.19 3.41 1.27
C ALA A 113 11.03 4.51 1.96
N LEU A 114 11.13 4.48 3.29
CA LEU A 114 11.92 5.43 4.07
C LEU A 114 13.43 5.37 3.76
N GLU A 115 13.97 4.19 3.45
CA GLU A 115 15.37 4.02 3.04
C GLU A 115 15.68 4.75 1.73
N ARG A 116 14.68 4.94 0.86
CA ARG A 116 14.79 5.61 -0.45
C ARG A 116 14.47 7.10 -0.40
N LEU A 117 13.82 7.56 0.67
CA LEU A 117 13.43 8.95 0.89
C LEU A 117 14.48 9.66 1.75
N HIS A 118 14.66 10.96 1.54
CA HIS A 118 15.66 11.76 2.26
C HIS A 118 15.04 13.00 2.91
N GLY A 119 15.60 13.39 4.07
CA GLY A 119 15.24 14.63 4.75
C GLY A 119 13.73 14.79 5.00
N GLU A 120 13.17 15.90 4.53
CA GLU A 120 11.73 16.22 4.68
C GLU A 120 10.79 15.23 3.97
N GLU A 121 11.24 14.55 2.91
CA GLU A 121 10.41 13.56 2.20
C GLU A 121 9.93 12.42 3.14
N LYS A 122 10.72 12.05 4.14
CA LYS A 122 10.34 11.04 5.15
C LYS A 122 9.18 11.51 6.01
N ARG A 123 9.22 12.77 6.42
CA ARG A 123 8.15 13.39 7.21
C ARG A 123 6.87 13.50 6.41
N GLU A 124 6.96 13.94 5.16
CA GLU A 124 5.83 14.05 4.25
C GLU A 124 5.20 12.67 3.98
N TYR A 125 6.03 11.62 3.83
CA TYR A 125 5.56 10.24 3.72
C TYR A 125 4.76 9.79 4.95
N GLY A 126 5.23 10.10 6.14
CA GLY A 126 4.52 9.82 7.40
C GLY A 126 3.17 10.52 7.48
N MET A 127 3.10 11.81 7.08
CA MET A 127 1.85 12.58 7.06
C MET A 127 0.86 12.03 6.02
N LEU A 128 1.35 11.64 4.86
CA LEU A 128 0.56 11.05 3.79
C LEU A 128 -0.06 9.71 4.20
N LEU A 129 0.68 8.87 4.93
CA LEU A 129 0.14 7.63 5.49
C LEU A 129 -0.95 7.90 6.54
N LEU A 130 -0.84 8.97 7.32
CA LEU A 130 -1.88 9.40 8.26
C LEU A 130 -3.15 9.78 7.53
N ASP A 131 -3.04 10.61 6.50
CA ASP A 131 -4.18 11.09 5.71
C ASP A 131 -4.92 9.93 5.01
N MET A 132 -4.15 9.02 4.40
CA MET A 132 -4.72 7.80 3.79
C MET A 132 -5.40 6.88 4.81
N ALA A 133 -4.94 6.90 6.04
CA ALA A 133 -5.51 6.15 7.13
C ALA A 133 -6.84 6.71 7.62
N ASP A 134 -6.90 8.01 7.73
CA ASP A 134 -8.11 8.75 8.15
C ASP A 134 -9.23 8.57 7.12
N SER A 135 -8.90 8.63 5.84
CA SER A 135 -9.82 8.35 4.73
C SER A 135 -10.40 6.94 4.82
N ARG A 136 -9.57 5.93 5.10
CA ARG A 136 -10.02 4.53 5.29
C ARG A 136 -10.90 4.35 6.54
N CYS A 137 -10.67 5.14 7.59
CA CYS A 137 -11.49 5.11 8.81
C CYS A 137 -12.88 5.72 8.57
N ALA A 138 -12.95 6.84 7.88
CA ALA A 138 -14.20 7.55 7.61
C ALA A 138 -15.18 6.72 6.77
N SER A 139 -14.68 5.95 5.81
CA SER A 139 -15.48 5.11 4.91
C SER A 139 -16.05 3.84 5.56
N ARG A 140 -15.59 3.43 6.74
CA ARG A 140 -15.92 2.15 7.39
C ARG A 140 -16.65 2.32 8.73
N ILE A 141 -17.41 3.38 8.89
CA ILE A 141 -18.25 3.58 10.08
C ILE A 141 -19.24 2.42 10.19
N GLY A 142 -19.03 1.56 11.19
CA GLY A 142 -19.94 0.45 11.52
C GLY A 142 -19.35 -0.97 11.54
N THR A 143 -18.05 -1.14 11.28
CA THR A 143 -17.43 -2.48 11.35
C THR A 143 -16.35 -2.56 12.44
N THR A 144 -16.22 -3.73 13.10
CA THR A 144 -15.18 -4.05 14.11
C THR A 144 -13.74 -3.92 13.59
N SER A 145 -13.57 -3.62 12.30
CA SER A 145 -12.30 -3.37 11.63
C SER A 145 -11.62 -2.04 12.05
N MET A 146 -12.37 -1.08 12.65
CA MET A 146 -11.83 0.24 13.02
C MET A 146 -10.69 0.17 14.04
N ALA A 147 -10.85 -0.64 15.11
CA ALA A 147 -9.84 -0.73 16.18
C ALA A 147 -8.51 -1.31 15.67
N ASN A 148 -8.56 -2.16 14.66
CA ASN A 148 -7.38 -2.84 14.11
C ASN A 148 -6.65 -1.97 13.09
N GLY A 149 -7.37 -1.21 12.27
CA GLY A 149 -6.79 -0.27 11.31
C GLY A 149 -6.02 0.86 12.02
N ALA A 150 -6.65 1.55 12.96
CA ALA A 150 -6.04 2.65 13.71
C ALA A 150 -4.82 2.21 14.54
N ARG A 151 -4.88 1.02 15.16
CA ARG A 151 -3.75 0.47 15.93
C ARG A 151 -2.54 0.16 15.05
N ASN A 152 -2.78 -0.39 13.86
CA ASN A 152 -1.73 -0.71 12.91
C ASN A 152 -1.02 0.55 12.41
N ILE A 153 -1.79 1.59 12.10
CA ILE A 153 -1.27 2.89 11.65
C ILE A 153 -0.46 3.56 12.74
N LYS A 154 -0.94 3.57 13.99
CA LYS A 154 -0.19 4.12 15.12
C LYS A 154 1.17 3.43 15.29
N THR A 155 1.21 2.11 15.09
CA THR A 155 2.46 1.33 15.15
C THR A 155 3.37 1.66 13.97
N ARG A 156 2.84 1.82 12.76
CA ARG A 156 3.60 2.23 11.55
C ARG A 156 4.22 3.60 11.76
N ILE A 157 3.46 4.58 12.23
CA ILE A 157 3.94 5.94 12.49
C ILE A 157 4.99 5.97 13.58
N GLY A 158 4.81 5.22 14.67
CA GLY A 158 5.83 5.09 15.71
C GLY A 158 7.17 4.60 15.15
N ARG A 159 7.15 3.58 14.31
CA ARG A 159 8.36 3.06 13.62
C ARG A 159 8.99 4.10 12.68
N ILE A 160 8.17 4.87 11.95
CA ILE A 160 8.66 5.95 11.08
C ILE A 160 9.34 7.06 11.88
N ALA A 161 8.76 7.46 13.02
CA ALA A 161 9.33 8.47 13.91
C ALA A 161 10.64 8.00 14.54
N ASP A 162 10.74 6.72 14.90
CA ASP A 162 11.96 6.13 15.46
C ASP A 162 13.06 5.97 14.40
N PHE A 163 12.69 5.70 13.14
CA PHE A 163 13.66 5.59 12.03
C PHE A 163 14.40 6.91 11.76
N GLY A 164 13.78 8.05 12.08
CA GLY A 164 14.40 9.37 11.98
C GLY A 164 15.35 9.72 13.16
N ARG A 165 15.39 8.89 14.22
CA ARG A 165 16.18 9.12 15.43
C ARG A 165 17.44 8.26 15.54
N VAL A 166 17.65 7.33 14.64
CA VAL A 166 18.88 6.53 14.60
C VAL A 166 19.97 7.40 13.96
N PRO A 167 21.07 7.72 14.66
CA PRO A 167 22.16 8.54 14.16
C PRO A 167 22.94 7.87 13.04
#